data_393d1658c39a1824b970714f0896ed2c
#
_entry.id   393d1658c39a1824b970714f0896ed2c
#
_cell.length_a   1.000
_cell.length_b   1.000
_cell.length_c   1.000
_cell.angle_alpha   90.00
_cell.angle_beta   90.00
_cell.angle_gamma   90.00
#
_symmetry.space_group_name_H-M   'P 1'
#
loop_
_entity.id
_entity.type
_entity.pdbx_description
1 polymer ?
#
loop_
_entity_poly.entity_id
_entity_poly.type
_entity_poly.pdbx_seq_one_letter_code
_entity_poly.pdbx_strand_id
1 'polypeptide(L)'
;MKLNIALLAGDGIGPEVIDQAVKVCDVVASKFNHEINWKPALTGAAAIDAVGEPYPDETHEICKNSDAVLFGAIGHPKFDNDPSAKVRPEQGLLKMRKALGLFANVRPTFTFPSLLDKSPLKRERIEGTDLVFLRELTGGIYFGEKGRRDGGETAFDNCVYTRAEVQRLAKKGFELAMTRSKKLCCVDKANVLETSRLWRETVQAMEKEYPEVAVSYEFVDAVAMRLVQWPNSYDVLITENLFGDILTDEASVISGSMGLMPSASLGADIGLFEPIHGSYPQATGKNIANPMATVLSAAMMFENFGLLEEGKAIRAVVNNALNKGIVTEDLAEKGKAFGTKEVGDWLAKNV
;
A
#
# COMPACT_ATOMS: atom_id res chain seq x y z
N MET A 1 25.41 1.67 -2.27
CA MET A 1 24.97 0.27 -2.02
C MET A 1 24.69 -0.42 -3.34
N LYS A 2 24.67 -1.76 -3.33
CA LYS A 2 24.22 -2.56 -4.47
C LYS A 2 22.91 -3.25 -4.04
N LEU A 3 21.83 -3.00 -4.77
CA LEU A 3 20.50 -3.46 -4.44
C LEU A 3 19.98 -4.40 -5.54
N ASN A 4 19.48 -5.57 -5.17
CA ASN A 4 18.81 -6.50 -6.07
C ASN A 4 17.30 -6.39 -5.83
N ILE A 5 16.55 -5.89 -6.79
CA ILE A 5 15.14 -5.64 -6.64
C ILE A 5 14.33 -6.52 -7.60
N ALA A 6 13.46 -7.35 -7.06
CA ALA A 6 12.47 -8.06 -7.87
C ALA A 6 11.47 -7.05 -8.46
N LEU A 7 11.29 -7.08 -9.77
CA LEU A 7 10.46 -6.13 -10.49
C LEU A 7 9.23 -6.86 -11.05
N LEU A 8 8.09 -6.65 -10.43
CA LEU A 8 6.83 -7.28 -10.80
C LEU A 8 5.90 -6.23 -11.41
N ALA A 9 5.91 -6.11 -12.74
CA ALA A 9 5.06 -5.14 -13.41
C ALA A 9 3.57 -5.44 -13.21
N GLY A 10 3.18 -6.72 -13.23
CA GLY A 10 1.80 -7.15 -13.02
C GLY A 10 0.90 -6.85 -14.22
N ASP A 11 -0.33 -6.40 -13.93
CA ASP A 11 -1.44 -6.30 -14.87
C ASP A 11 -1.85 -4.84 -15.16
N GLY A 12 -2.60 -4.66 -16.21
CA GLY A 12 -3.26 -3.39 -16.54
C GLY A 12 -2.28 -2.22 -16.73
N ILE A 13 -2.42 -1.17 -15.91
CA ILE A 13 -1.50 -0.01 -15.91
C ILE A 13 -0.17 -0.30 -15.20
N GLY A 14 -0.03 -1.46 -14.54
CA GLY A 14 1.16 -1.82 -13.78
C GLY A 14 2.47 -1.63 -14.53
N PRO A 15 2.63 -2.17 -15.76
CA PRO A 15 3.83 -1.95 -16.57
C PRO A 15 4.13 -0.47 -16.83
N GLU A 16 3.11 0.34 -17.15
CA GLU A 16 3.28 1.76 -17.43
C GLU A 16 3.81 2.54 -16.23
N VAL A 17 3.24 2.31 -15.04
CA VAL A 17 3.64 3.05 -13.82
C VAL A 17 4.98 2.56 -13.26
N ILE A 18 5.29 1.25 -13.38
CA ILE A 18 6.58 0.66 -13.00
C ILE A 18 7.71 1.24 -13.84
N ASP A 19 7.53 1.36 -15.16
CA ASP A 19 8.54 1.93 -16.04
C ASP A 19 8.94 3.36 -15.59
N GLN A 20 7.98 4.14 -15.11
CA GLN A 20 8.28 5.49 -14.63
C GLN A 20 8.99 5.48 -13.28
N ALA A 21 8.60 4.58 -12.36
CA ALA A 21 9.28 4.43 -11.08
C ALA A 21 10.72 3.95 -11.25
N VAL A 22 10.98 3.00 -12.14
CA VAL A 22 12.34 2.52 -12.47
C VAL A 22 13.22 3.68 -12.96
N LYS A 23 12.73 4.51 -13.90
CA LYS A 23 13.49 5.68 -14.39
C LYS A 23 13.90 6.62 -13.25
N VAL A 24 12.97 6.92 -12.32
CA VAL A 24 13.26 7.80 -11.19
C VAL A 24 14.27 7.14 -10.25
N CYS A 25 14.09 5.85 -9.95
CA CYS A 25 15.01 5.08 -9.09
C CYS A 25 16.42 5.04 -9.66
N ASP A 26 16.59 4.80 -10.97
CA ASP A 26 17.89 4.73 -11.62
C ASP A 26 18.63 6.06 -11.55
N VAL A 27 17.93 7.18 -11.73
CA VAL A 27 18.54 8.53 -11.59
C VAL A 27 18.95 8.78 -10.14
N VAL A 28 18.07 8.46 -9.17
CA VAL A 28 18.39 8.61 -7.73
C VAL A 28 19.58 7.72 -7.35
N ALA A 29 19.56 6.46 -7.76
CA ALA A 29 20.68 5.54 -7.50
C ALA A 29 22.00 6.08 -8.04
N SER A 30 22.01 6.55 -9.28
CA SER A 30 23.19 7.16 -9.90
C SER A 30 23.67 8.39 -9.13
N LYS A 31 22.73 9.29 -8.75
CA LYS A 31 23.03 10.54 -8.02
C LYS A 31 23.66 10.29 -6.66
N PHE A 32 23.26 9.23 -5.97
CA PHE A 32 23.73 8.88 -4.62
C PHE A 32 24.78 7.73 -4.62
N ASN A 33 25.32 7.37 -5.79
CA ASN A 33 26.33 6.31 -5.97
C ASN A 33 25.86 4.93 -5.49
N HIS A 34 24.64 4.56 -5.82
CA HIS A 34 24.09 3.22 -5.67
C HIS A 34 23.99 2.51 -7.02
N GLU A 35 23.90 1.18 -6.99
CA GLU A 35 23.65 0.32 -8.15
C GLU A 35 22.37 -0.47 -7.86
N ILE A 36 21.38 -0.41 -8.77
CA ILE A 36 20.18 -1.24 -8.70
C ILE A 36 20.24 -2.28 -9.81
N ASN A 37 20.07 -3.54 -9.42
CA ASN A 37 19.93 -4.67 -10.31
C ASN A 37 18.46 -5.11 -10.31
N TRP A 38 17.72 -4.71 -11.34
CA TRP A 38 16.33 -5.08 -11.52
C TRP A 38 16.20 -6.52 -12.00
N LYS A 39 15.35 -7.31 -11.32
CA LYS A 39 15.07 -8.72 -11.66
C LYS A 39 13.60 -8.85 -12.05
N PRO A 40 13.25 -8.70 -13.34
CA PRO A 40 11.87 -8.81 -13.77
C PRO A 40 11.35 -10.23 -13.59
N ALA A 41 10.08 -10.35 -13.14
CA ALA A 41 9.39 -11.62 -13.02
C ALA A 41 7.87 -11.44 -13.25
N LEU A 42 7.22 -12.53 -13.67
CA LEU A 42 5.79 -12.54 -14.02
C LEU A 42 4.92 -12.71 -12.76
N THR A 43 3.82 -11.99 -12.72
CA THR A 43 2.78 -12.16 -11.69
C THR A 43 1.40 -11.79 -12.25
N GLY A 44 0.34 -12.17 -11.56
CA GLY A 44 -1.03 -11.80 -11.92
C GLY A 44 -1.57 -12.49 -13.16
N ALA A 45 -2.38 -11.79 -13.92
CA ALA A 45 -2.97 -12.27 -15.16
C ALA A 45 -1.91 -12.58 -16.21
N ALA A 46 -0.86 -11.76 -16.28
CA ALA A 46 0.27 -11.99 -17.19
C ALA A 46 0.96 -13.34 -16.92
N ALA A 47 1.12 -13.72 -15.65
CA ALA A 47 1.68 -15.02 -15.28
C ALA A 47 0.70 -16.18 -15.57
N ILE A 48 -0.59 -16.00 -15.30
CA ILE A 48 -1.62 -17.01 -15.64
C ILE A 48 -1.61 -17.29 -17.14
N ASP A 49 -1.52 -16.24 -17.96
CA ASP A 49 -1.51 -16.39 -19.42
C ASP A 49 -0.25 -17.11 -19.93
N ALA A 50 0.89 -16.88 -19.29
CA ALA A 50 2.15 -17.45 -19.70
C ALA A 50 2.36 -18.91 -19.21
N VAL A 51 2.01 -19.20 -17.94
CA VAL A 51 2.34 -20.46 -17.28
C VAL A 51 1.20 -21.10 -16.48
N GLY A 52 -0.01 -20.50 -16.49
CA GLY A 52 -1.19 -21.04 -15.82
C GLY A 52 -1.31 -20.73 -14.32
N GLU A 53 -0.37 -20.02 -13.73
CA GLU A 53 -0.33 -19.69 -12.31
C GLU A 53 -0.10 -18.18 -12.07
N PRO A 54 -0.81 -17.54 -11.10
CA PRO A 54 -0.71 -16.11 -10.85
C PRO A 54 0.56 -15.70 -10.09
N TYR A 55 1.23 -16.65 -9.46
CA TYR A 55 2.51 -16.47 -8.74
C TYR A 55 3.34 -17.75 -8.87
N PRO A 56 4.11 -17.88 -9.98
CA PRO A 56 4.94 -19.04 -10.26
C PRO A 56 6.08 -19.20 -9.25
N ASP A 57 6.56 -20.43 -9.10
CA ASP A 57 7.68 -20.74 -8.21
C ASP A 57 8.97 -20.00 -8.62
N GLU A 58 9.21 -19.79 -9.92
CA GLU A 58 10.33 -18.97 -10.42
C GLU A 58 10.25 -17.53 -9.90
N THR A 59 9.04 -16.92 -9.94
CA THR A 59 8.81 -15.57 -9.39
C THR A 59 9.06 -15.56 -7.89
N HIS A 60 8.61 -16.60 -7.18
CA HIS A 60 8.87 -16.73 -5.73
C HIS A 60 10.35 -16.74 -5.41
N GLU A 61 11.14 -17.55 -6.12
CA GLU A 61 12.59 -17.62 -5.91
C GLU A 61 13.31 -16.30 -6.26
N ILE A 62 12.87 -15.59 -7.30
CA ILE A 62 13.39 -14.25 -7.62
C ILE A 62 13.10 -13.28 -6.47
N CYS A 63 11.85 -13.23 -5.97
CA CYS A 63 11.47 -12.36 -4.86
C CYS A 63 12.27 -12.68 -3.59
N LYS A 64 12.31 -13.95 -3.19
CA LYS A 64 13.01 -14.43 -2.00
C LYS A 64 14.52 -14.12 -1.99
N ASN A 65 15.15 -14.12 -3.17
CA ASN A 65 16.58 -13.84 -3.34
C ASN A 65 16.85 -12.38 -3.75
N SER A 66 15.91 -11.48 -3.51
CA SER A 66 16.04 -10.04 -3.72
C SER A 66 15.99 -9.29 -2.39
N ASP A 67 16.52 -8.07 -2.37
CA ASP A 67 16.51 -7.22 -1.17
C ASP A 67 15.12 -6.59 -0.94
N ALA A 68 14.36 -6.38 -2.02
CA ALA A 68 12.97 -5.93 -1.98
C ALA A 68 12.24 -6.32 -3.25
N VAL A 69 10.91 -6.11 -3.24
CA VAL A 69 10.03 -6.26 -4.40
C VAL A 69 9.41 -4.90 -4.72
N LEU A 70 9.55 -4.42 -5.95
CA LEU A 70 8.79 -3.31 -6.49
C LEU A 70 7.68 -3.87 -7.39
N PHE A 71 6.43 -3.55 -7.07
CA PHE A 71 5.25 -4.14 -7.70
C PHE A 71 4.32 -3.07 -8.29
N GLY A 72 3.79 -3.32 -9.49
CA GLY A 72 2.91 -2.38 -10.19
C GLY A 72 1.46 -2.51 -9.77
N ALA A 73 0.75 -3.46 -10.36
CA ALA A 73 -0.66 -3.66 -10.05
C ALA A 73 -1.12 -5.08 -10.39
N ILE A 74 -2.28 -5.49 -9.87
CA ILE A 74 -2.83 -6.82 -10.13
C ILE A 74 -4.33 -6.76 -10.43
N GLY A 75 -4.80 -7.73 -11.21
CA GLY A 75 -6.20 -7.90 -11.55
C GLY A 75 -6.50 -7.70 -13.03
N HIS A 76 -7.42 -8.51 -13.57
CA HIS A 76 -7.83 -8.40 -14.97
C HIS A 76 -9.29 -8.84 -15.14
N PRO A 77 -10.15 -8.03 -15.82
CA PRO A 77 -11.60 -8.25 -15.94
C PRO A 77 -12.02 -9.62 -16.49
N LYS A 78 -11.16 -10.25 -17.31
CA LYS A 78 -11.46 -11.59 -17.86
C LYS A 78 -11.58 -12.66 -16.77
N PHE A 79 -10.96 -12.47 -15.61
CA PHE A 79 -11.06 -13.39 -14.47
C PHE A 79 -12.19 -12.99 -13.53
N ASP A 80 -12.47 -11.69 -13.37
CA ASP A 80 -13.53 -11.18 -12.48
C ASP A 80 -14.92 -11.55 -12.99
N ASN A 81 -15.09 -11.47 -14.31
CA ASN A 81 -16.36 -11.73 -14.99
C ASN A 81 -16.60 -13.21 -15.32
N ASP A 82 -15.66 -14.10 -15.01
CA ASP A 82 -15.81 -15.54 -15.20
C ASP A 82 -16.02 -16.27 -13.87
N PRO A 83 -17.28 -16.64 -13.52
CA PRO A 83 -17.56 -17.41 -12.30
C PRO A 83 -16.91 -18.80 -12.29
N SER A 84 -16.52 -19.32 -13.46
CA SER A 84 -15.88 -20.64 -13.59
C SER A 84 -14.36 -20.58 -13.46
N ALA A 85 -13.76 -19.37 -13.39
CA ALA A 85 -12.32 -19.19 -13.26
C ALA A 85 -11.82 -19.87 -11.97
N LYS A 86 -11.01 -20.90 -12.13
CA LYS A 86 -10.43 -21.66 -11.01
C LYS A 86 -9.25 -20.91 -10.37
N VAL A 87 -8.61 -20.04 -11.14
CA VAL A 87 -7.42 -19.28 -10.73
C VAL A 87 -7.65 -17.81 -11.04
N ARG A 88 -7.32 -16.93 -10.08
CA ARG A 88 -7.48 -15.48 -10.18
C ARG A 88 -6.18 -14.78 -9.88
N PRO A 89 -5.88 -13.64 -10.51
CA PRO A 89 -4.67 -12.84 -10.25
C PRO A 89 -4.45 -12.54 -8.76
N GLU A 90 -5.50 -12.14 -8.04
CA GLU A 90 -5.47 -11.75 -6.61
C GLU A 90 -5.01 -12.90 -5.70
N GLN A 91 -5.29 -14.15 -6.08
CA GLN A 91 -4.78 -15.33 -5.35
C GLN A 91 -3.24 -15.38 -5.37
N GLY A 92 -2.62 -14.87 -6.46
CA GLY A 92 -1.18 -14.74 -6.56
C GLY A 92 -0.61 -13.75 -5.55
N LEU A 93 -1.26 -12.60 -5.39
CA LEU A 93 -0.85 -11.59 -4.40
C LEU A 93 -0.97 -12.13 -2.97
N LEU A 94 -2.08 -12.81 -2.65
CA LEU A 94 -2.27 -13.41 -1.32
C LEU A 94 -1.24 -14.54 -1.08
N LYS A 95 -0.96 -15.39 -2.09
CA LYS A 95 0.09 -16.44 -2.02
C LYS A 95 1.46 -15.79 -1.77
N MET A 96 1.80 -14.72 -2.50
CA MET A 96 3.06 -13.99 -2.36
C MET A 96 3.21 -13.37 -0.96
N ARG A 97 2.21 -12.64 -0.48
CA ARG A 97 2.22 -12.03 0.86
C ARG A 97 2.46 -13.07 1.96
N LYS A 98 1.77 -14.20 1.86
CA LYS A 98 1.93 -15.31 2.82
C LYS A 98 3.30 -15.98 2.70
N ALA A 99 3.76 -16.29 1.48
CA ALA A 99 5.01 -16.99 1.24
C ALA A 99 6.25 -16.17 1.61
N LEU A 100 6.20 -14.85 1.45
CA LEU A 100 7.25 -13.91 1.85
C LEU A 100 7.08 -13.40 3.29
N GLY A 101 6.04 -13.83 4.01
CA GLY A 101 5.79 -13.41 5.39
C GLY A 101 5.51 -11.93 5.56
N LEU A 102 4.87 -11.29 4.57
CA LEU A 102 4.54 -9.86 4.58
C LEU A 102 3.31 -9.62 5.46
N PHE A 103 3.52 -9.31 6.73
CA PHE A 103 2.43 -9.23 7.71
C PHE A 103 1.94 -7.82 8.00
N ALA A 104 2.75 -6.80 7.73
CA ALA A 104 2.42 -5.40 8.04
C ALA A 104 2.33 -4.57 6.76
N ASN A 105 1.14 -4.11 6.42
CA ASN A 105 0.96 -3.18 5.32
C ASN A 105 0.92 -1.74 5.84
N VAL A 106 1.90 -0.96 5.44
CA VAL A 106 2.08 0.45 5.80
C VAL A 106 1.48 1.32 4.71
N ARG A 107 0.45 2.09 5.04
CA ARG A 107 -0.29 2.98 4.13
C ARG A 107 -0.31 4.40 4.67
N PRO A 108 0.65 5.26 4.31
CA PRO A 108 0.62 6.66 4.69
C PRO A 108 -0.47 7.41 3.93
N THR A 109 -1.19 8.29 4.62
CA THR A 109 -2.17 9.22 4.06
C THR A 109 -1.79 10.62 4.48
N PHE A 110 -1.48 11.46 3.51
CA PHE A 110 -1.07 12.84 3.76
C PHE A 110 -1.63 13.77 2.69
N THR A 111 -1.72 15.06 3.03
CA THR A 111 -2.21 16.08 2.12
C THR A 111 -1.07 16.88 1.51
N PHE A 112 -1.21 17.21 0.23
CA PHE A 112 -0.35 18.16 -0.44
C PHE A 112 -1.03 19.54 -0.45
N PRO A 113 -0.36 20.61 -0.02
CA PRO A 113 -0.95 21.96 0.01
C PRO A 113 -1.54 22.42 -1.33
N SER A 114 -0.92 22.03 -2.46
CA SER A 114 -1.39 22.33 -3.81
C SER A 114 -2.64 21.55 -4.24
N LEU A 115 -3.03 20.50 -3.51
CA LEU A 115 -4.15 19.62 -3.88
C LEU A 115 -5.32 19.66 -2.89
N LEU A 116 -5.25 20.49 -1.84
CA LEU A 116 -6.32 20.56 -0.83
C LEU A 116 -7.71 20.79 -1.43
N ASP A 117 -7.79 21.60 -2.49
CA ASP A 117 -9.05 21.89 -3.18
C ASP A 117 -9.47 20.77 -4.18
N LYS A 118 -8.66 19.73 -4.37
CA LYS A 118 -9.01 18.56 -5.19
C LYS A 118 -9.71 17.47 -4.38
N SER A 119 -9.53 17.46 -3.06
CA SER A 119 -10.28 16.57 -2.18
C SER A 119 -11.77 16.97 -2.16
N PRO A 120 -12.70 16.00 -2.10
CA PRO A 120 -14.12 16.29 -1.89
C PRO A 120 -14.43 16.79 -0.47
N LEU A 121 -13.45 16.68 0.45
CA LEU A 121 -13.57 17.15 1.81
C LEU A 121 -13.19 18.63 1.92
N LYS A 122 -13.75 19.33 2.90
CA LYS A 122 -13.43 20.72 3.14
C LYS A 122 -11.98 20.90 3.55
N ARG A 123 -11.31 21.89 2.98
CA ARG A 123 -9.90 22.20 3.23
C ARG A 123 -9.56 22.27 4.73
N GLU A 124 -10.37 22.99 5.53
CA GLU A 124 -10.15 23.13 6.97
C GLU A 124 -10.23 21.81 7.76
N ARG A 125 -10.74 20.74 7.14
CA ARG A 125 -10.82 19.40 7.75
C ARG A 125 -9.59 18.58 7.50
N ILE A 126 -8.97 18.73 6.32
CA ILE A 126 -7.92 17.85 5.85
C ILE A 126 -6.53 18.51 5.83
N GLU A 127 -6.46 19.84 5.91
CA GLU A 127 -5.17 20.55 5.90
C GLU A 127 -4.26 20.08 7.05
N GLY A 128 -3.02 19.72 6.70
CA GLY A 128 -2.04 19.20 7.66
C GLY A 128 -2.26 17.73 8.06
N THR A 129 -3.12 17.00 7.38
CA THR A 129 -3.25 15.56 7.62
C THR A 129 -1.96 14.85 7.22
N ASP A 130 -1.41 14.09 8.16
CA ASP A 130 -0.26 13.19 7.99
C ASP A 130 -0.43 12.03 8.97
N LEU A 131 -1.06 10.97 8.50
CA LEU A 131 -1.33 9.75 9.28
C LEU A 131 -0.82 8.51 8.56
N VAL A 132 -0.61 7.43 9.30
CA VAL A 132 -0.16 6.14 8.73
C VAL A 132 -1.01 5.01 9.30
N PHE A 133 -1.58 4.22 8.42
CA PHE A 133 -2.17 2.93 8.79
C PHE A 133 -1.13 1.82 8.74
N LEU A 134 -1.14 0.97 9.76
CA LEU A 134 -0.55 -0.37 9.72
C LEU A 134 -1.68 -1.39 9.74
N ARG A 135 -1.92 -2.00 8.59
CA ARG A 135 -2.92 -3.06 8.37
C ARG A 135 -2.25 -4.42 8.49
N GLU A 136 -2.82 -5.33 9.26
CA GLU A 136 -2.41 -6.74 9.25
C GLU A 136 -2.76 -7.38 7.90
N LEU A 137 -1.87 -8.22 7.34
CA LEU A 137 -2.03 -8.74 5.98
C LEU A 137 -2.14 -10.26 5.85
N THR A 138 -1.90 -11.02 6.90
CA THR A 138 -1.72 -12.49 6.79
C THR A 138 -2.70 -13.29 7.63
N GLY A 139 -3.59 -12.61 8.35
CA GLY A 139 -4.62 -13.19 9.19
C GLY A 139 -6.03 -12.72 8.86
N GLY A 140 -6.94 -12.97 9.77
CA GLY A 140 -8.32 -12.54 9.74
C GLY A 140 -9.18 -13.26 8.72
N ILE A 141 -10.25 -12.60 8.32
CA ILE A 141 -11.29 -13.19 7.45
C ILE A 141 -10.78 -13.56 6.04
N TYR A 142 -9.71 -12.91 5.57
CA TYR A 142 -9.15 -13.20 4.24
C TYR A 142 -8.41 -14.53 4.19
N PHE A 143 -7.90 -15.02 5.33
CA PHE A 143 -7.10 -16.24 5.43
C PHE A 143 -7.74 -17.34 6.27
N GLY A 144 -8.85 -17.05 6.93
CA GLY A 144 -9.61 -18.03 7.69
C GLY A 144 -10.31 -19.08 6.81
N GLU A 145 -10.80 -20.12 7.47
CA GLU A 145 -11.64 -21.13 6.80
C GLU A 145 -12.87 -20.46 6.22
N LYS A 146 -13.20 -20.82 5.00
CA LYS A 146 -14.37 -20.31 4.29
C LYS A 146 -15.03 -21.41 3.46
N GLY A 147 -16.32 -21.26 3.22
CA GLY A 147 -17.02 -22.27 2.45
C GLY A 147 -18.51 -22.03 2.31
N ARG A 148 -19.14 -23.03 1.71
CA ARG A 148 -20.58 -23.12 1.55
C ARG A 148 -21.11 -24.42 2.14
N ARG A 149 -22.32 -24.38 2.70
CA ARG A 149 -23.07 -25.50 3.26
C ARG A 149 -24.46 -25.55 2.63
N ASP A 150 -25.21 -26.58 2.97
CA ASP A 150 -26.63 -26.73 2.58
C ASP A 150 -26.86 -26.59 1.07
N GLY A 151 -26.03 -27.26 0.25
CA GLY A 151 -26.14 -27.17 -1.21
C GLY A 151 -25.75 -25.80 -1.80
N GLY A 152 -25.13 -24.91 -1.03
CA GLY A 152 -24.74 -23.56 -1.44
C GLY A 152 -25.60 -22.44 -0.86
N GLU A 153 -26.66 -22.79 -0.12
CA GLU A 153 -27.59 -21.81 0.47
C GLU A 153 -26.99 -21.05 1.65
N THR A 154 -25.99 -21.64 2.33
CA THR A 154 -25.28 -21.01 3.46
C THR A 154 -23.83 -20.80 3.08
N ALA A 155 -23.29 -19.58 3.28
CA ALA A 155 -21.87 -19.26 3.12
C ALA A 155 -21.30 -18.77 4.45
N PHE A 156 -20.01 -19.07 4.68
CA PHE A 156 -19.29 -18.59 5.89
C PHE A 156 -17.84 -18.24 5.57
N ASP A 157 -17.33 -17.24 6.28
CA ASP A 157 -15.92 -16.87 6.34
C ASP A 157 -15.54 -16.68 7.80
N ASN A 158 -14.54 -17.42 8.30
CA ASN A 158 -14.08 -17.34 9.66
C ASN A 158 -13.02 -16.25 9.81
N CYS A 159 -13.22 -15.32 10.73
CA CYS A 159 -12.19 -14.36 11.13
C CYS A 159 -11.39 -14.96 12.29
N VAL A 160 -10.09 -15.18 12.09
CA VAL A 160 -9.22 -15.80 13.10
C VAL A 160 -7.94 -14.98 13.24
N TYR A 161 -7.57 -14.66 14.49
CA TYR A 161 -6.30 -14.03 14.86
C TYR A 161 -5.68 -14.74 16.05
N THR A 162 -4.35 -14.81 16.05
CA THR A 162 -3.57 -15.24 17.21
C THR A 162 -2.95 -14.01 17.90
N ARG A 163 -2.66 -14.15 19.19
CA ARG A 163 -1.96 -13.09 19.95
C ARG A 163 -0.60 -12.72 19.33
N ALA A 164 0.12 -13.70 18.79
CA ALA A 164 1.42 -13.47 18.13
C ALA A 164 1.30 -12.60 16.87
N GLU A 165 0.25 -12.80 16.07
CA GLU A 165 -0.02 -11.96 14.89
C GLU A 165 -0.31 -10.51 15.27
N VAL A 166 -1.11 -10.31 16.32
CA VAL A 166 -1.39 -8.97 16.83
C VAL A 166 -0.12 -8.33 17.40
N GLN A 167 0.66 -9.06 18.21
CA GLN A 167 1.89 -8.54 18.83
C GLN A 167 2.91 -8.06 17.81
N ARG A 168 3.16 -8.83 16.73
CA ARG A 168 4.14 -8.44 15.71
C ARG A 168 3.75 -7.16 14.97
N LEU A 169 2.44 -6.97 14.68
CA LEU A 169 1.97 -5.75 14.05
C LEU A 169 1.97 -4.57 15.04
N ALA A 170 1.46 -4.78 16.26
CA ALA A 170 1.43 -3.75 17.29
C ALA A 170 2.84 -3.23 17.60
N LYS A 171 3.83 -4.12 17.69
CA LYS A 171 5.24 -3.74 17.86
C LYS A 171 5.69 -2.75 16.77
N LYS A 172 5.40 -3.05 15.48
CA LYS A 172 5.70 -2.13 14.38
C LYS A 172 4.97 -0.79 14.52
N GLY A 173 3.71 -0.82 14.98
CA GLY A 173 2.93 0.38 15.24
C GLY A 173 3.52 1.26 16.34
N PHE A 174 3.92 0.67 17.46
CA PHE A 174 4.60 1.38 18.55
C PHE A 174 5.96 1.95 18.11
N GLU A 175 6.79 1.15 17.44
CA GLU A 175 8.08 1.59 16.90
C GLU A 175 7.91 2.78 15.95
N LEU A 176 6.93 2.73 15.05
CA LEU A 176 6.61 3.83 14.14
C LEU A 176 6.12 5.06 14.91
N ALA A 177 5.21 4.90 15.88
CA ALA A 177 4.71 6.01 16.70
C ALA A 177 5.84 6.72 17.45
N MET A 178 6.84 5.97 17.95
CA MET A 178 8.02 6.55 18.60
C MET A 178 8.84 7.48 17.71
N THR A 179 8.83 7.27 16.40
CA THR A 179 9.53 8.12 15.42
C THR A 179 8.68 9.30 14.93
N ARG A 180 7.38 9.33 15.31
CA ARG A 180 6.39 10.34 14.90
C ARG A 180 5.89 11.14 16.12
N SER A 181 4.62 11.49 16.17
CA SER A 181 4.06 12.31 17.26
C SER A 181 3.71 11.53 18.56
N LYS A 182 4.14 10.26 18.65
CA LYS A 182 3.92 9.38 19.79
C LYS A 182 2.44 9.13 20.11
N LYS A 183 1.60 9.04 19.07
CA LYS A 183 0.19 8.69 19.18
C LYS A 183 -0.10 7.44 18.39
N LEU A 184 -0.78 6.48 19.02
CA LEU A 184 -1.21 5.22 18.41
C LEU A 184 -2.70 5.01 18.66
N CYS A 185 -3.46 4.77 17.60
CA CYS A 185 -4.86 4.37 17.69
C CYS A 185 -4.97 2.88 17.32
N CYS A 186 -5.46 2.06 18.24
CA CYS A 186 -5.86 0.69 17.97
C CYS A 186 -7.32 0.68 17.50
N VAL A 187 -7.52 0.30 16.25
CA VAL A 187 -8.85 0.25 15.62
C VAL A 187 -9.41 -1.16 15.74
N ASP A 188 -10.58 -1.30 16.34
CA ASP A 188 -11.19 -2.60 16.61
C ASP A 188 -12.74 -2.56 16.59
N LYS A 189 -13.38 -3.68 16.88
CA LYS A 189 -14.82 -3.81 17.14
C LYS A 189 -15.07 -4.64 18.41
N ALA A 190 -14.33 -4.33 19.48
CA ALA A 190 -14.30 -5.12 20.72
C ALA A 190 -15.64 -5.21 21.47
N ASN A 191 -16.58 -4.29 21.20
CA ASN A 191 -17.93 -4.38 21.72
C ASN A 191 -18.74 -5.56 21.14
N VAL A 192 -18.31 -6.15 20.01
CA VAL A 192 -19.01 -7.24 19.32
C VAL A 192 -18.12 -8.46 19.12
N LEU A 193 -16.88 -8.30 18.61
CA LEU A 193 -16.04 -9.37 18.08
C LEU A 193 -15.01 -9.86 19.10
N GLU A 194 -14.90 -11.19 19.28
CA GLU A 194 -13.87 -11.80 20.13
C GLU A 194 -12.45 -11.56 19.59
N THR A 195 -12.27 -11.59 18.28
CA THR A 195 -10.98 -11.25 17.65
C THR A 195 -10.53 -9.84 17.99
N SER A 196 -11.45 -8.87 17.98
CA SER A 196 -11.17 -7.49 18.37
C SER A 196 -10.90 -7.31 19.86
N ARG A 197 -11.51 -8.14 20.74
CA ARG A 197 -11.15 -8.18 22.17
C ARG A 197 -9.73 -8.65 22.36
N LEU A 198 -9.33 -9.73 21.69
CA LEU A 198 -7.96 -10.22 21.70
C LEU A 198 -6.96 -9.15 21.20
N TRP A 199 -7.32 -8.40 20.16
CA TRP A 199 -6.54 -7.27 19.64
C TRP A 199 -6.30 -6.23 20.73
N ARG A 200 -7.38 -5.71 21.32
CA ARG A 200 -7.35 -4.68 22.36
C ARG A 200 -6.54 -5.13 23.58
N GLU A 201 -6.81 -6.30 24.11
CA GLU A 201 -6.08 -6.88 25.25
C GLU A 201 -4.57 -7.00 24.96
N THR A 202 -4.22 -7.42 23.74
CA THR A 202 -2.83 -7.62 23.35
C THR A 202 -2.10 -6.28 23.26
N VAL A 203 -2.70 -5.26 22.64
CA VAL A 203 -2.11 -3.91 22.54
C VAL A 203 -1.97 -3.30 23.94
N GLN A 204 -3.01 -3.40 24.79
CA GLN A 204 -2.96 -2.93 26.18
C GLN A 204 -1.82 -3.56 27.00
N ALA A 205 -1.56 -4.85 26.81
CA ALA A 205 -0.47 -5.51 27.49
C ALA A 205 0.92 -4.96 27.08
N MET A 206 1.05 -4.48 25.84
CA MET A 206 2.29 -3.93 25.29
C MET A 206 2.54 -2.46 25.63
N GLU A 207 1.55 -1.69 26.06
CA GLU A 207 1.70 -0.27 26.42
C GLU A 207 2.83 -0.02 27.43
N LYS A 208 3.04 -0.97 28.34
CA LYS A 208 4.08 -0.90 29.39
C LYS A 208 5.49 -0.84 28.83
N GLU A 209 5.69 -1.37 27.62
CA GLU A 209 6.99 -1.38 26.93
C GLU A 209 7.24 -0.05 26.20
N TYR A 210 6.17 0.74 25.97
CA TYR A 210 6.22 2.01 25.22
C TYR A 210 5.53 3.16 25.97
N PRO A 211 6.00 3.50 27.19
CA PRO A 211 5.32 4.46 28.08
C PRO A 211 5.23 5.88 27.55
N GLU A 212 5.98 6.21 26.50
CA GLU A 212 5.94 7.52 25.85
C GLU A 212 4.85 7.62 24.78
N VAL A 213 4.24 6.51 24.36
CA VAL A 213 3.23 6.48 23.32
C VAL A 213 1.84 6.62 23.94
N ALA A 214 1.11 7.65 23.56
CA ALA A 214 -0.29 7.81 23.94
C ALA A 214 -1.17 6.90 23.08
N VAL A 215 -1.75 5.85 23.70
CA VAL A 215 -2.59 4.87 23.00
C VAL A 215 -4.06 5.22 23.17
N SER A 216 -4.81 5.15 22.08
CA SER A 216 -6.28 5.23 22.07
C SER A 216 -6.89 3.98 21.45
N TYR A 217 -8.12 3.67 21.82
CA TYR A 217 -8.89 2.52 21.35
C TYR A 217 -10.22 2.98 20.79
N GLU A 218 -10.40 2.80 19.49
CA GLU A 218 -11.61 3.28 18.82
C GLU A 218 -12.26 2.14 18.02
N PHE A 219 -13.60 2.15 18.00
CA PHE A 219 -14.33 1.24 17.13
C PHE A 219 -14.20 1.68 15.68
N VAL A 220 -14.11 0.70 14.78
CA VAL A 220 -13.89 0.91 13.35
C VAL A 220 -14.91 1.87 12.72
N ASP A 221 -16.18 1.80 13.12
CA ASP A 221 -17.25 2.68 12.68
C ASP A 221 -17.06 4.14 13.15
N ALA A 222 -16.52 4.33 14.34
CA ALA A 222 -16.18 5.67 14.83
C ALA A 222 -14.95 6.24 14.09
N VAL A 223 -13.96 5.40 13.78
CA VAL A 223 -12.79 5.82 13.00
C VAL A 223 -13.20 6.22 11.59
N ALA A 224 -14.06 5.43 10.91
CA ALA A 224 -14.58 5.77 9.59
C ALA A 224 -15.23 7.16 9.59
N MET A 225 -16.09 7.44 10.56
CA MET A 225 -16.69 8.77 10.70
C MET A 225 -15.65 9.87 10.94
N ARG A 226 -14.64 9.62 11.79
CA ARG A 226 -13.60 10.62 12.14
C ARG A 226 -12.62 10.89 11.02
N LEU A 227 -12.32 9.91 10.17
CA LEU A 227 -11.49 10.12 8.97
C LEU A 227 -12.08 11.17 8.03
N VAL A 228 -13.42 11.24 7.96
CA VAL A 228 -14.11 12.27 7.18
C VAL A 228 -14.16 13.62 7.92
N GLN A 229 -14.26 13.60 9.25
CA GLN A 229 -14.50 14.81 10.04
C GLN A 229 -13.21 15.50 10.50
N TRP A 230 -12.23 14.74 11.01
CA TRP A 230 -10.98 15.24 11.61
C TRP A 230 -9.82 14.26 11.40
N PRO A 231 -9.41 13.94 10.16
CA PRO A 231 -8.32 12.98 9.91
C PRO A 231 -7.00 13.41 10.55
N ASN A 232 -6.74 14.70 10.66
CA ASN A 232 -5.54 15.28 11.29
C ASN A 232 -5.43 15.05 12.81
N SER A 233 -6.44 14.45 13.44
CA SER A 233 -6.37 14.04 14.85
C SER A 233 -5.57 12.74 15.05
N TYR A 234 -5.40 11.96 13.99
CA TYR A 234 -4.66 10.70 14.01
C TYR A 234 -3.19 10.90 13.62
N ASP A 235 -2.36 9.96 14.05
CA ASP A 235 -0.95 9.83 13.65
C ASP A 235 -0.69 8.41 13.15
N VAL A 236 -0.60 7.42 14.03
CA VAL A 236 -0.45 6.01 13.67
C VAL A 236 -1.72 5.24 14.05
N LEU A 237 -2.27 4.47 13.11
CA LEU A 237 -3.41 3.60 13.35
C LEU A 237 -2.99 2.15 13.07
N ILE A 238 -3.26 1.24 14.00
CA ILE A 238 -3.11 -0.21 13.78
C ILE A 238 -4.48 -0.86 13.68
N THR A 239 -4.63 -1.80 12.75
CA THR A 239 -5.91 -2.42 12.47
C THR A 239 -5.77 -3.82 11.88
N GLU A 240 -6.80 -4.64 12.06
CA GLU A 240 -6.93 -5.92 11.38
C GLU A 240 -7.06 -5.76 9.87
N ASN A 241 -7.00 -6.88 9.16
CA ASN A 241 -6.94 -6.94 7.71
C ASN A 241 -8.14 -6.27 7.01
N LEU A 242 -9.37 -6.71 7.28
CA LEU A 242 -10.56 -6.19 6.59
C LEU A 242 -10.85 -4.72 6.95
N PHE A 243 -10.74 -4.35 8.23
CA PHE A 243 -10.98 -2.96 8.64
C PHE A 243 -9.93 -2.03 8.02
N GLY A 244 -8.66 -2.47 7.98
CA GLY A 244 -7.59 -1.72 7.35
C GLY A 244 -7.79 -1.53 5.85
N ASP A 245 -8.33 -2.53 5.16
CA ASP A 245 -8.64 -2.43 3.74
C ASP A 245 -9.65 -1.32 3.48
N ILE A 246 -10.79 -1.37 4.18
CA ILE A 246 -11.89 -0.40 4.00
C ILE A 246 -11.46 1.01 4.39
N LEU A 247 -10.86 1.17 5.59
CA LEU A 247 -10.50 2.48 6.11
C LEU A 247 -9.39 3.18 5.30
N THR A 248 -8.45 2.42 4.72
CA THR A 248 -7.38 3.03 3.92
C THR A 248 -7.86 3.47 2.54
N ASP A 249 -8.85 2.80 1.97
CA ASP A 249 -9.49 3.24 0.73
C ASP A 249 -10.34 4.50 0.99
N GLU A 250 -11.07 4.55 2.10
CA GLU A 250 -11.74 5.77 2.54
C GLU A 250 -10.75 6.92 2.76
N ALA A 251 -9.64 6.67 3.46
CA ALA A 251 -8.61 7.67 3.71
C ALA A 251 -7.91 8.17 2.43
N SER A 252 -7.89 7.36 1.36
CA SER A 252 -7.28 7.76 0.08
C SER A 252 -7.91 9.03 -0.52
N VAL A 253 -9.19 9.26 -0.22
CA VAL A 253 -9.94 10.44 -0.68
C VAL A 253 -9.40 11.74 -0.09
N ILE A 254 -8.73 11.68 1.06
CA ILE A 254 -8.14 12.84 1.75
C ILE A 254 -7.02 13.46 0.90
N SER A 255 -6.19 12.65 0.26
CA SER A 255 -5.04 13.10 -0.56
C SER A 255 -5.44 13.72 -1.90
N GLY A 256 -6.70 13.57 -2.32
CA GLY A 256 -7.24 14.08 -3.59
C GLY A 256 -7.11 13.13 -4.77
N SER A 257 -6.25 12.13 -4.73
CA SER A 257 -6.15 11.05 -5.73
C SER A 257 -5.53 9.79 -5.17
N MET A 258 -6.11 8.65 -5.50
CA MET A 258 -5.53 7.33 -5.22
C MET A 258 -4.18 7.13 -5.94
N GLY A 259 -3.95 7.83 -7.05
CA GLY A 259 -2.68 7.84 -7.79
C GLY A 259 -1.51 8.54 -7.06
N LEU A 260 -1.74 9.05 -5.84
CA LEU A 260 -0.72 9.62 -4.95
C LEU A 260 -0.45 8.77 -3.70
N MET A 261 -1.11 7.63 -3.57
CA MET A 261 -1.09 6.83 -2.36
C MET A 261 -0.10 5.67 -2.46
N PRO A 262 1.07 5.78 -1.82
CA PRO A 262 2.03 4.67 -1.76
C PRO A 262 1.64 3.64 -0.71
N SER A 263 2.24 2.46 -0.81
CA SER A 263 2.09 1.39 0.17
C SER A 263 3.36 0.55 0.27
N ALA A 264 3.59 0.01 1.45
CA ALA A 264 4.63 -0.99 1.68
C ALA A 264 4.05 -2.16 2.47
N SER A 265 4.26 -3.38 1.99
CA SER A 265 3.94 -4.61 2.72
C SER A 265 5.24 -5.18 3.27
N LEU A 266 5.41 -5.15 4.59
CA LEU A 266 6.65 -5.48 5.27
C LEU A 266 6.58 -6.86 5.95
N GLY A 267 7.63 -7.66 5.75
CA GLY A 267 7.91 -8.88 6.48
C GLY A 267 8.99 -8.68 7.55
N ALA A 268 9.60 -9.79 7.98
CA ALA A 268 10.78 -9.77 8.84
C ALA A 268 12.04 -9.39 8.04
N ASP A 269 12.17 -9.95 6.85
CA ASP A 269 13.42 -9.91 6.07
C ASP A 269 13.26 -9.14 4.74
N ILE A 270 12.05 -9.06 4.20
CA ILE A 270 11.80 -8.46 2.90
C ILE A 270 10.58 -7.52 2.95
N GLY A 271 10.61 -6.47 2.10
CA GLY A 271 9.47 -5.58 1.84
C GLY A 271 9.01 -5.65 0.39
N LEU A 272 7.71 -5.51 0.19
CA LEU A 272 7.08 -5.30 -1.10
C LEU A 272 6.50 -3.88 -1.14
N PHE A 273 6.83 -3.13 -2.17
CA PHE A 273 6.46 -1.72 -2.33
C PHE A 273 5.58 -1.58 -3.57
N GLU A 274 4.36 -1.11 -3.36
CA GLU A 274 3.31 -1.07 -4.38
C GLU A 274 2.41 0.16 -4.19
N PRO A 275 1.80 0.72 -5.24
CA PRO A 275 0.74 1.72 -5.07
C PRO A 275 -0.50 1.07 -4.46
N ILE A 276 -1.38 1.87 -3.84
CA ILE A 276 -2.67 1.37 -3.31
C ILE A 276 -3.63 1.01 -4.45
N HIS A 277 -3.59 1.75 -5.58
CA HIS A 277 -4.50 1.54 -6.70
C HIS A 277 -4.35 0.16 -7.35
N GLY A 278 -5.43 -0.36 -7.89
CA GLY A 278 -5.45 -1.61 -8.67
C GLY A 278 -4.93 -1.44 -10.11
N SER A 279 -5.22 -2.43 -10.93
CA SER A 279 -4.73 -2.52 -12.32
C SER A 279 -5.36 -1.54 -13.31
N TYR A 280 -6.46 -0.90 -12.96
CA TYR A 280 -7.19 0.08 -13.77
C TYR A 280 -7.25 -0.32 -15.27
N PRO A 281 -7.90 -1.43 -15.61
CA PRO A 281 -7.84 -2.02 -16.95
C PRO A 281 -8.30 -1.09 -18.06
N GLN A 282 -9.21 -0.16 -17.75
CA GLN A 282 -9.76 0.80 -18.70
C GLN A 282 -8.73 1.82 -19.19
N ALA A 283 -7.64 2.04 -18.41
CA ALA A 283 -6.55 2.96 -18.74
C ALA A 283 -5.34 2.29 -19.40
N THR A 284 -5.32 0.96 -19.46
CA THR A 284 -4.19 0.19 -20.01
C THR A 284 -3.82 0.64 -21.41
N GLY A 285 -2.54 0.98 -21.62
CA GLY A 285 -1.99 1.40 -22.92
C GLY A 285 -2.40 2.82 -23.35
N LYS A 286 -3.11 3.57 -22.50
CA LYS A 286 -3.59 4.93 -22.85
C LYS A 286 -2.68 6.06 -22.40
N ASN A 287 -1.61 5.76 -21.68
CA ASN A 287 -0.68 6.79 -21.16
C ASN A 287 -1.39 7.88 -20.30
N ILE A 288 -2.37 7.48 -19.47
CA ILE A 288 -3.16 8.41 -18.63
C ILE A 288 -3.05 8.11 -17.14
N ALA A 289 -2.50 6.95 -16.76
CA ALA A 289 -2.36 6.54 -15.37
C ALA A 289 -1.36 7.44 -14.62
N ASN A 290 -1.69 7.78 -13.37
CA ASN A 290 -0.79 8.56 -12.53
C ASN A 290 0.34 7.66 -11.98
N PRO A 291 1.63 7.90 -12.29
CA PRO A 291 2.72 7.07 -11.84
C PRO A 291 3.24 7.44 -10.43
N MET A 292 2.75 8.54 -9.84
CA MET A 292 3.34 9.11 -8.63
C MET A 292 3.19 8.19 -7.40
N ALA A 293 2.10 7.42 -7.30
CA ALA A 293 1.93 6.47 -6.19
C ALA A 293 3.04 5.39 -6.22
N THR A 294 3.36 4.84 -7.40
CA THR A 294 4.45 3.85 -7.56
C THR A 294 5.81 4.48 -7.28
N VAL A 295 6.04 5.72 -7.74
CA VAL A 295 7.26 6.49 -7.45
C VAL A 295 7.40 6.76 -5.94
N LEU A 296 6.32 7.11 -5.25
CA LEU A 296 6.32 7.30 -3.79
C LEU A 296 6.48 5.97 -3.04
N SER A 297 5.99 4.85 -3.59
CA SER A 297 6.25 3.51 -3.02
C SER A 297 7.73 3.16 -3.15
N ALA A 298 8.38 3.54 -4.25
CA ALA A 298 9.83 3.40 -4.39
C ALA A 298 10.59 4.30 -3.39
N ALA A 299 10.07 5.49 -3.04
CA ALA A 299 10.65 6.29 -1.95
C ALA A 299 10.61 5.53 -0.61
N MET A 300 9.48 4.87 -0.30
CA MET A 300 9.37 4.02 0.90
C MET A 300 10.34 2.83 0.85
N MET A 301 10.64 2.29 -0.34
CA MET A 301 11.65 1.24 -0.52
C MET A 301 13.05 1.74 -0.13
N PHE A 302 13.46 2.89 -0.61
CA PHE A 302 14.74 3.49 -0.21
C PHE A 302 14.80 3.77 1.29
N GLU A 303 13.74 4.36 1.85
CA GLU A 303 13.63 4.63 3.28
C GLU A 303 13.73 3.35 4.13
N ASN A 304 13.15 2.24 3.66
CA ASN A 304 13.24 0.93 4.33
C ASN A 304 14.68 0.38 4.38
N PHE A 305 15.52 0.73 3.42
CA PHE A 305 16.96 0.43 3.44
C PHE A 305 17.79 1.40 4.29
N GLY A 306 17.17 2.37 4.94
CA GLY A 306 17.84 3.44 5.67
C GLY A 306 18.40 4.55 4.76
N LEU A 307 18.06 4.54 3.48
CA LEU A 307 18.46 5.53 2.48
C LEU A 307 17.47 6.71 2.49
N LEU A 308 17.52 7.48 3.59
CA LEU A 308 16.51 8.51 3.88
C LEU A 308 16.60 9.72 2.95
N GLU A 309 17.81 10.10 2.53
CA GLU A 309 18.01 11.26 1.63
C GLU A 309 17.52 10.95 0.21
N GLU A 310 17.66 9.70 -0.23
CA GLU A 310 17.14 9.20 -1.50
C GLU A 310 15.61 9.23 -1.52
N GLY A 311 14.98 8.69 -0.48
CA GLY A 311 13.53 8.76 -0.30
C GLY A 311 13.02 10.19 -0.26
N LYS A 312 13.70 11.07 0.47
CA LYS A 312 13.39 12.50 0.56
C LYS A 312 13.52 13.22 -0.79
N ALA A 313 14.54 12.90 -1.59
CA ALA A 313 14.69 13.45 -2.93
C ALA A 313 13.51 13.08 -3.83
N ILE A 314 13.06 11.82 -3.80
CA ILE A 314 11.89 11.36 -4.55
C ILE A 314 10.61 12.09 -4.09
N ARG A 315 10.38 12.20 -2.77
CA ARG A 315 9.22 12.92 -2.24
C ARG A 315 9.24 14.41 -2.63
N ALA A 316 10.41 15.02 -2.63
CA ALA A 316 10.57 16.42 -2.99
C ALA A 316 10.27 16.68 -4.48
N VAL A 317 10.73 15.82 -5.40
CA VAL A 317 10.43 15.98 -6.82
C VAL A 317 8.96 15.76 -7.14
N VAL A 318 8.29 14.80 -6.47
CA VAL A 318 6.83 14.62 -6.61
C VAL A 318 6.09 15.87 -6.15
N ASN A 319 6.40 16.41 -4.97
CA ASN A 319 5.78 17.64 -4.48
C ASN A 319 6.03 18.83 -5.43
N ASN A 320 7.23 18.93 -6.01
CA ASN A 320 7.55 19.97 -6.99
C ASN A 320 6.73 19.80 -8.28
N ALA A 321 6.52 18.58 -8.77
CA ALA A 321 5.67 18.30 -9.93
C ALA A 321 4.21 18.74 -9.67
N LEU A 322 3.66 18.40 -8.50
CA LEU A 322 2.32 18.82 -8.10
C LEU A 322 2.17 20.32 -8.04
N ASN A 323 3.14 21.04 -7.45
CA ASN A 323 3.14 22.51 -7.37
C ASN A 323 3.25 23.19 -8.74
N LYS A 324 3.85 22.52 -9.73
CA LYS A 324 3.97 23.02 -11.10
C LYS A 324 2.85 22.57 -12.03
N GLY A 325 1.90 21.78 -11.54
CA GLY A 325 0.81 21.24 -12.34
C GLY A 325 1.26 20.18 -13.36
N ILE A 326 2.41 19.53 -13.15
CA ILE A 326 2.88 18.41 -13.97
C ILE A 326 2.19 17.14 -13.46
N VAL A 327 0.95 16.96 -13.87
CA VAL A 327 0.04 15.94 -13.34
C VAL A 327 -0.77 15.27 -14.44
N THR A 328 -1.24 14.06 -14.18
CA THR A 328 -2.13 13.30 -15.05
C THR A 328 -3.60 13.76 -14.91
N GLU A 329 -4.49 13.19 -15.70
CA GLU A 329 -5.89 13.63 -15.85
C GLU A 329 -6.68 13.63 -14.53
N ASP A 330 -6.36 12.72 -13.60
CA ASP A 330 -7.00 12.59 -12.27
C ASP A 330 -6.81 13.85 -11.40
N LEU A 331 -5.74 14.61 -11.63
CA LEU A 331 -5.38 15.79 -10.85
C LEU A 331 -5.40 17.08 -11.67
N ALA A 332 -5.36 16.98 -13.01
CA ALA A 332 -5.27 18.12 -13.90
C ALA A 332 -6.59 18.91 -13.98
N GLU A 333 -6.48 20.18 -14.33
CA GLU A 333 -7.59 20.92 -14.91
C GLU A 333 -7.90 20.38 -16.32
N LYS A 334 -9.16 20.46 -16.73
CA LYS A 334 -9.60 19.95 -18.03
C LYS A 334 -8.72 20.49 -19.18
N GLY A 335 -8.13 19.59 -19.94
CA GLY A 335 -7.30 19.91 -21.08
C GLY A 335 -5.84 20.31 -20.76
N LYS A 336 -5.40 20.17 -19.49
CA LYS A 336 -4.02 20.48 -19.07
C LYS A 336 -3.28 19.26 -18.52
N ALA A 337 -3.80 18.05 -18.74
CA ALA A 337 -3.17 16.81 -18.27
C ALA A 337 -1.91 16.48 -19.09
N PHE A 338 -0.93 15.92 -18.37
CA PHE A 338 0.22 15.24 -18.96
C PHE A 338 -0.05 13.73 -18.98
N GLY A 339 0.63 13.01 -19.86
CA GLY A 339 0.57 11.55 -19.86
C GLY A 339 1.45 10.92 -18.78
N THR A 340 1.23 9.64 -18.53
CA THR A 340 2.02 8.83 -17.57
C THR A 340 3.52 8.97 -17.83
N LYS A 341 3.92 8.83 -19.10
CA LYS A 341 5.31 8.91 -19.53
C LYS A 341 5.89 10.31 -19.33
N GLU A 342 5.18 11.35 -19.73
CA GLU A 342 5.63 12.73 -19.60
C GLU A 342 5.84 13.12 -18.14
N VAL A 343 4.93 12.70 -17.25
CA VAL A 343 5.09 12.89 -15.79
C VAL A 343 6.33 12.15 -15.29
N GLY A 344 6.50 10.88 -15.64
CA GLY A 344 7.66 10.08 -15.23
C GLY A 344 8.98 10.64 -15.73
N ASP A 345 9.06 11.03 -17.00
CA ASP A 345 10.26 11.63 -17.60
C ASP A 345 10.60 12.97 -16.92
N TRP A 346 9.57 13.78 -16.57
CA TRP A 346 9.78 15.02 -15.84
C TRP A 346 10.32 14.76 -14.43
N LEU A 347 9.76 13.79 -13.71
CA LEU A 347 10.23 13.40 -12.37
C LEU A 347 11.69 12.94 -12.42
N ALA A 348 12.03 12.03 -13.31
CA ALA A 348 13.41 11.52 -13.47
C ALA A 348 14.41 12.62 -13.83
N LYS A 349 14.01 13.61 -14.63
CA LYS A 349 14.87 14.73 -15.00
C LYS A 349 15.14 15.71 -13.85
N ASN A 350 14.23 15.83 -12.89
CA ASN A 350 14.25 16.87 -11.87
C ASN A 350 14.52 16.36 -10.42
N VAL A 351 14.71 15.04 -10.24
CA VAL A 351 15.00 14.43 -8.95
C VAL A 351 16.46 14.62 -8.48
#